data_d48202f762a99677461b1c2234178580
#
_entry.id   d48202f762a99677461b1c2234178580
#
_cell.length_a   1.000
_cell.length_b   1.000
_cell.length_c   1.000
_cell.angle_alpha   90.00
_cell.angle_beta   90.00
_cell.angle_gamma   90.00
#
_symmetry.space_group_name_H-M   'P 1'
#
loop_
_entity.id
_entity.type
_entity.pdbx_description
1 polymer ?
#
loop_
_entity_poly.entity_id
_entity_poly.type
_entity_poly.pdbx_seq_one_letter_code
_entity_poly.pdbx_strand_id
1 'polypeptide(L)'
;MKKISLLTSSLFIGFSLLSGCNNADTSKTTTENKSTFDLTVARKELEEANRNFMDLVAKGDSVGIANLYTTDAKLMFAGAPSADGKANIQSAFAGILKSGVTRVDLKTVDVYGTEDLLAEEGKVTVFVKDKAVAEEKSIILWKKEDGKWKLFRDIANSNSK
;
A
#
# COMPACT_ATOMS: atom_id res chain seq x y z
N MET A 1 8.54 62.23 -2.50
CA MET A 1 9.84 62.91 -2.63
C MET A 1 10.81 61.86 -3.15
N LYS A 2 11.09 61.88 -4.45
CA LYS A 2 12.35 62.23 -5.11
C LYS A 2 13.52 61.36 -4.61
N LYS A 3 14.28 60.61 -5.36
CA LYS A 3 15.03 60.98 -6.58
C LYS A 3 15.38 59.75 -7.41
N ILE A 4 15.34 59.98 -8.70
CA ILE A 4 15.89 59.34 -9.87
C ILE A 4 17.40 59.61 -9.98
N SER A 5 18.17 58.65 -10.48
CA SER A 5 19.44 58.88 -11.20
C SER A 5 19.84 57.60 -11.91
N LEU A 6 19.80 57.50 -13.08
CA LEU A 6 20.25 57.66 -14.44
C LEU A 6 21.79 57.58 -14.66
N LEU A 7 22.14 56.72 -15.66
CA LEU A 7 23.25 56.70 -16.63
C LEU A 7 24.62 56.24 -16.07
N THR A 8 25.34 55.36 -16.78
CA THR A 8 25.95 55.56 -18.11
C THR A 8 26.38 54.23 -18.75
N SER A 9 26.18 54.23 -20.03
CA SER A 9 26.74 53.46 -21.13
C SER A 9 28.24 53.25 -21.11
N SER A 10 28.76 52.10 -21.52
CA SER A 10 29.99 51.99 -22.30
C SER A 10 30.02 50.73 -23.16
N LEU A 11 30.04 50.97 -24.40
CA LEU A 11 30.19 50.08 -25.55
C LEU A 11 31.68 49.72 -25.71
N PHE A 12 32.04 48.43 -25.79
CA PHE A 12 33.27 47.97 -26.42
C PHE A 12 33.01 46.80 -27.33
N ILE A 13 33.23 47.10 -28.63
CA ILE A 13 33.30 46.16 -29.73
C ILE A 13 34.70 45.57 -29.74
N GLY A 14 34.80 44.26 -29.77
CA GLY A 14 36.03 43.51 -29.93
C GLY A 14 35.79 42.22 -30.69
N PHE A 15 36.12 42.23 -31.91
CA PHE A 15 36.14 41.19 -32.96
C PHE A 15 37.31 40.24 -32.71
N SER A 16 37.11 38.89 -32.76
CA SER A 16 38.03 37.98 -33.50
C SER A 16 37.83 36.51 -33.23
N LEU A 17 37.57 35.79 -34.31
CA LEU A 17 38.16 34.53 -34.80
C LEU A 17 37.85 33.18 -34.13
N LEU A 18 37.15 32.45 -34.92
CA LEU A 18 37.11 30.99 -35.15
C LEU A 18 38.28 30.17 -34.58
N SER A 19 37.94 29.20 -33.80
CA SER A 19 38.60 27.88 -33.81
C SER A 19 37.58 26.83 -33.36
N GLY A 20 37.25 25.94 -34.28
CA GLY A 20 36.41 24.77 -33.98
C GLY A 20 37.14 23.82 -33.04
N CYS A 21 36.40 23.34 -32.04
CA CYS A 21 36.69 22.09 -31.40
C CYS A 21 35.39 21.34 -31.21
N ASN A 22 35.36 20.18 -31.82
CA ASN A 22 34.38 19.13 -31.55
C ASN A 22 34.25 18.92 -30.06
N ASN A 23 33.17 19.36 -29.47
CA ASN A 23 32.71 18.80 -28.21
C ASN A 23 31.68 17.72 -28.54
N ALA A 24 32.15 16.47 -28.45
CA ALA A 24 31.27 15.35 -28.31
C ALA A 24 30.38 15.59 -27.06
N ASP A 25 29.15 15.93 -27.39
CA ASP A 25 28.07 16.05 -26.39
C ASP A 25 27.85 14.67 -25.78
N THR A 26 28.56 14.40 -24.67
CA THR A 26 28.31 13.24 -23.88
C THR A 26 27.02 13.51 -23.11
N SER A 27 25.91 13.35 -23.81
CA SER A 27 24.60 13.20 -23.21
C SER A 27 24.68 12.01 -22.25
N LYS A 28 24.94 12.30 -20.98
CA LYS A 28 24.68 11.35 -19.91
C LYS A 28 23.17 11.11 -19.89
N THR A 29 22.75 10.13 -20.68
CA THR A 29 21.45 9.50 -20.48
C THR A 29 21.52 8.85 -19.10
N THR A 30 21.04 9.57 -18.11
CA THR A 30 20.70 8.99 -16.82
C THR A 30 19.55 8.04 -17.11
N THR A 31 19.88 6.79 -17.35
CA THR A 31 18.89 5.71 -17.37
C THR A 31 18.38 5.62 -15.93
N GLU A 32 17.31 6.35 -15.63
CA GLU A 32 16.50 6.07 -14.45
C GLU A 32 16.09 4.61 -14.59
N ASN A 33 16.68 3.78 -13.77
CA ASN A 33 16.31 2.38 -13.64
C ASN A 33 14.96 2.37 -12.92
N LYS A 34 13.88 2.72 -13.68
CA LYS A 34 12.51 2.61 -13.20
C LYS A 34 12.31 1.14 -12.91
N SER A 35 12.35 0.78 -11.63
CA SER A 35 12.00 -0.56 -11.18
C SER A 35 10.65 -0.91 -11.81
N THR A 36 10.64 -1.81 -12.76
CA THR A 36 9.39 -2.29 -13.35
C THR A 36 8.65 -3.06 -12.27
N PHE A 37 7.39 -2.68 -12.02
CA PHE A 37 6.53 -3.38 -11.09
C PHE A 37 6.43 -4.86 -11.49
N ASP A 38 6.65 -5.76 -10.51
CA ASP A 38 6.54 -7.20 -10.69
C ASP A 38 5.41 -7.74 -9.79
N LEU A 39 4.33 -8.17 -10.43
CA LEU A 39 3.16 -8.70 -9.75
C LEU A 39 3.48 -9.99 -8.96
N THR A 40 4.45 -10.80 -9.42
CA THR A 40 4.85 -12.01 -8.72
C THR A 40 5.55 -11.69 -7.39
N VAL A 41 6.38 -10.65 -7.39
CA VAL A 41 7.02 -10.14 -6.16
C VAL A 41 5.96 -9.56 -5.23
N ALA A 42 5.09 -8.71 -5.76
CA ALA A 42 4.02 -8.10 -4.98
C ALA A 42 3.11 -9.16 -4.33
N ARG A 43 2.73 -10.22 -5.07
CA ARG A 43 1.95 -11.34 -4.52
C ARG A 43 2.64 -11.98 -3.31
N LYS A 44 3.96 -12.22 -3.38
CA LYS A 44 4.71 -12.78 -2.24
C LYS A 44 4.70 -11.85 -1.02
N GLU A 45 4.79 -10.54 -1.25
CA GLU A 45 4.71 -9.53 -0.19
C GLU A 45 3.32 -9.54 0.48
N LEU A 46 2.23 -9.70 -0.29
CA LEU A 46 0.88 -9.83 0.25
C LEU A 46 0.72 -11.13 1.05
N GLU A 47 1.19 -12.24 0.51
CA GLU A 47 1.14 -13.54 1.21
C GLU A 47 1.93 -13.51 2.53
N GLU A 48 3.03 -12.73 2.60
CA GLU A 48 3.75 -12.50 3.85
C GLU A 48 2.96 -11.60 4.83
N ALA A 49 2.32 -10.55 4.34
CA ALA A 49 1.44 -9.72 5.14
C ALA A 49 0.27 -10.53 5.70
N ASN A 50 -0.31 -11.45 4.92
CA ASN A 50 -1.35 -12.39 5.36
C ASN A 50 -0.84 -13.33 6.46
N ARG A 51 0.38 -13.87 6.35
CA ARG A 51 0.99 -14.68 7.42
C ARG A 51 1.12 -13.88 8.72
N ASN A 52 1.62 -12.65 8.63
CA ASN A 52 1.72 -11.78 9.79
C ASN A 52 0.33 -11.48 10.41
N PHE A 53 -0.69 -11.27 9.57
CA PHE A 53 -2.08 -11.09 10.03
C PHE A 53 -2.56 -12.31 10.82
N MET A 54 -2.36 -13.53 10.28
CA MET A 54 -2.73 -14.78 10.95
C MET A 54 -2.02 -14.93 12.30
N ASP A 55 -0.74 -14.61 12.38
CA ASP A 55 0.05 -14.64 13.61
C ASP A 55 -0.47 -13.64 14.68
N LEU A 56 -0.87 -12.44 14.25
CA LEU A 56 -1.43 -11.42 15.13
C LEU A 56 -2.81 -11.84 15.67
N VAL A 57 -3.65 -12.46 14.84
CA VAL A 57 -4.92 -13.05 15.30
C VAL A 57 -4.66 -14.13 16.37
N ALA A 58 -3.71 -15.03 16.11
CA ALA A 58 -3.36 -16.10 17.06
C ALA A 58 -2.81 -15.56 18.39
N LYS A 59 -2.16 -14.39 18.36
CA LYS A 59 -1.68 -13.68 19.58
C LYS A 59 -2.75 -12.85 20.26
N GLY A 60 -3.92 -12.66 19.64
CA GLY A 60 -4.95 -11.75 20.15
C GLY A 60 -4.59 -10.27 20.06
N ASP A 61 -3.68 -9.90 19.15
CA ASP A 61 -3.14 -8.53 19.02
C ASP A 61 -3.96 -7.69 18.05
N SER A 62 -5.07 -7.13 18.52
CA SER A 62 -5.93 -6.23 17.73
C SER A 62 -5.23 -4.93 17.31
N VAL A 63 -4.26 -4.45 18.07
CA VAL A 63 -3.46 -3.25 17.74
C VAL A 63 -2.54 -3.55 16.58
N GLY A 64 -1.81 -4.67 16.65
CA GLY A 64 -0.95 -5.14 15.57
C GLY A 64 -1.73 -5.36 14.28
N ILE A 65 -2.91 -5.99 14.37
CA ILE A 65 -3.80 -6.19 13.21
C ILE A 65 -4.17 -4.83 12.59
N ALA A 66 -4.65 -3.86 13.36
CA ALA A 66 -5.03 -2.54 12.84
C ALA A 66 -3.86 -1.79 12.18
N ASN A 67 -2.61 -2.06 12.57
CA ASN A 67 -1.42 -1.47 11.96
C ASN A 67 -1.09 -2.03 10.58
N LEU A 68 -1.66 -3.16 10.18
CA LEU A 68 -1.57 -3.70 8.83
C LEU A 68 -2.48 -2.98 7.84
N TYR A 69 -3.40 -2.15 8.31
CA TYR A 69 -4.32 -1.36 7.49
C TYR A 69 -3.75 0.03 7.18
N THR A 70 -4.18 0.63 6.06
CA THR A 70 -3.90 2.03 5.76
C THR A 70 -4.64 2.95 6.73
N THR A 71 -4.22 4.21 6.81
CA THR A 71 -4.85 5.19 7.70
C THR A 71 -6.33 5.43 7.36
N ASP A 72 -6.69 5.37 6.07
CA ASP A 72 -8.05 5.57 5.53
C ASP A 72 -8.76 4.24 5.17
N ALA A 73 -8.31 3.14 5.75
CA ALA A 73 -8.86 1.81 5.46
C ALA A 73 -10.31 1.65 5.92
N LYS A 74 -10.99 0.69 5.28
CA LYS A 74 -12.32 0.23 5.68
C LYS A 74 -12.35 -1.29 5.75
N LEU A 75 -12.82 -1.80 6.88
CA LEU A 75 -13.18 -3.19 7.06
C LEU A 75 -14.72 -3.28 6.95
N MET A 76 -15.19 -4.04 5.97
CA MET A 76 -16.61 -4.09 5.60
C MET A 76 -17.19 -5.44 5.97
N PHE A 77 -18.24 -5.43 6.78
CA PHE A 77 -18.92 -6.62 7.24
C PHE A 77 -20.24 -6.83 6.49
N ALA A 78 -20.58 -8.09 6.24
CA ALA A 78 -21.91 -8.44 5.74
C ALA A 78 -22.96 -8.08 6.80
N GLY A 79 -23.99 -7.29 6.42
CA GLY A 79 -25.11 -6.96 7.30
C GLY A 79 -24.82 -5.97 8.42
N ALA A 80 -23.65 -5.31 8.42
CA ALA A 80 -23.27 -4.31 9.42
C ALA A 80 -22.57 -3.10 8.76
N PRO A 81 -22.55 -1.92 9.43
CA PRO A 81 -21.75 -0.79 8.99
C PRO A 81 -20.26 -1.14 8.94
N SER A 82 -19.52 -0.50 8.03
CA SER A 82 -18.07 -0.64 7.95
C SER A 82 -17.37 -0.05 9.17
N ALA A 83 -16.24 -0.64 9.54
CA ALA A 83 -15.30 -0.05 10.47
C ALA A 83 -14.29 0.79 9.69
N ASP A 84 -14.40 2.12 9.79
CA ASP A 84 -13.61 3.08 9.04
C ASP A 84 -12.44 3.60 9.86
N GLY A 85 -11.22 3.44 9.32
CA GLY A 85 -9.97 3.86 9.95
C GLY A 85 -9.47 2.93 11.05
N LYS A 86 -8.18 3.06 11.38
CA LYS A 86 -7.45 2.12 12.25
C LYS A 86 -8.10 1.93 13.63
N ALA A 87 -8.61 2.98 14.26
CA ALA A 87 -9.19 2.89 15.59
C ALA A 87 -10.48 2.03 15.62
N ASN A 88 -11.35 2.20 14.62
CA ASN A 88 -12.57 1.42 14.50
C ASN A 88 -12.25 -0.03 14.09
N ILE A 89 -11.27 -0.24 13.20
CA ILE A 89 -10.78 -1.57 12.81
C ILE A 89 -10.19 -2.30 14.02
N GLN A 90 -9.35 -1.63 14.83
CA GLN A 90 -8.85 -2.19 16.08
C GLN A 90 -9.99 -2.62 17.01
N SER A 91 -11.00 -1.77 17.20
CA SER A 91 -12.16 -2.07 18.04
C SER A 91 -12.95 -3.26 17.52
N ALA A 92 -13.13 -3.36 16.19
CA ALA A 92 -13.80 -4.48 15.54
C ALA A 92 -13.04 -5.80 15.79
N PHE A 93 -11.72 -5.83 15.57
CA PHE A 93 -10.91 -7.01 15.84
C PHE A 93 -10.85 -7.36 17.33
N ALA A 94 -10.79 -6.38 18.22
CA ALA A 94 -10.90 -6.65 19.67
C ALA A 94 -12.22 -7.35 20.01
N GLY A 95 -13.34 -6.96 19.37
CA GLY A 95 -14.63 -7.64 19.50
C GLY A 95 -14.61 -9.07 18.96
N ILE A 96 -14.05 -9.28 17.76
CA ILE A 96 -13.92 -10.59 17.13
C ILE A 96 -13.09 -11.54 17.99
N LEU A 97 -11.94 -11.09 18.47
CA LEU A 97 -11.07 -11.89 19.35
C LEU A 97 -11.76 -12.22 20.68
N LYS A 98 -12.48 -11.25 21.26
CA LYS A 98 -13.27 -11.46 22.48
C LYS A 98 -14.43 -12.46 22.28
N SER A 99 -14.96 -12.60 21.07
CA SER A 99 -16.01 -13.59 20.77
C SER A 99 -15.51 -15.03 20.73
N GLY A 100 -14.19 -15.23 20.88
CA GLY A 100 -13.57 -16.54 21.00
C GLY A 100 -12.82 -17.00 19.74
N VAL A 101 -12.68 -16.16 18.71
CA VAL A 101 -11.83 -16.46 17.56
C VAL A 101 -10.38 -16.56 18.01
N THR A 102 -9.75 -17.69 17.71
CA THR A 102 -8.37 -17.98 18.12
C THR A 102 -7.39 -18.07 16.96
N ARG A 103 -7.88 -18.29 15.74
CA ARG A 103 -7.07 -18.44 14.53
C ARG A 103 -7.90 -18.14 13.30
N VAL A 104 -7.25 -17.63 12.28
CA VAL A 104 -7.77 -17.59 10.91
C VAL A 104 -6.74 -18.21 10.00
N ASP A 105 -7.19 -18.91 8.95
CA ASP A 105 -6.34 -19.37 7.86
C ASP A 105 -6.73 -18.55 6.62
N LEU A 106 -5.77 -17.80 6.08
CA LEU A 106 -5.90 -17.01 4.87
C LEU A 106 -5.20 -17.71 3.73
N LYS A 107 -5.88 -17.85 2.60
CA LYS A 107 -5.30 -18.40 1.38
C LYS A 107 -5.55 -17.45 0.22
N THR A 108 -4.49 -16.84 -0.29
CA THR A 108 -4.51 -16.06 -1.53
C THR A 108 -4.84 -16.97 -2.70
N VAL A 109 -5.93 -16.68 -3.41
CA VAL A 109 -6.35 -17.40 -4.63
C VAL A 109 -5.69 -16.75 -5.83
N ASP A 110 -5.94 -15.45 -6.02
CA ASP A 110 -5.34 -14.69 -7.11
C ASP A 110 -5.05 -13.24 -6.69
N VAL A 111 -4.18 -12.57 -7.47
CA VAL A 111 -3.81 -11.17 -7.25
C VAL A 111 -3.77 -10.45 -8.60
N TYR A 112 -4.42 -9.30 -8.66
CA TYR A 112 -4.53 -8.45 -9.84
C TYR A 112 -4.13 -7.02 -9.49
N GLY A 113 -3.65 -6.26 -10.46
CA GLY A 113 -3.47 -4.82 -10.29
C GLY A 113 -2.15 -4.27 -10.76
N THR A 114 -1.76 -3.15 -10.19
CA THR A 114 -0.60 -2.33 -10.57
C THR A 114 0.25 -2.00 -9.36
N GLU A 115 1.32 -1.22 -9.56
CA GLU A 115 2.21 -0.75 -8.49
C GLU A 115 1.52 0.11 -7.41
N ASP A 116 0.34 0.68 -7.72
CA ASP A 116 -0.40 1.58 -6.83
C ASP A 116 -1.55 0.91 -6.09
N LEU A 117 -2.15 -0.11 -6.71
CA LEU A 117 -3.33 -0.78 -6.17
C LEU A 117 -3.35 -2.24 -6.61
N LEU A 118 -3.47 -3.14 -5.62
CA LEU A 118 -3.69 -4.57 -5.86
C LEU A 118 -5.05 -4.99 -5.35
N ALA A 119 -5.67 -5.92 -6.05
CA ALA A 119 -6.83 -6.65 -5.60
C ALA A 119 -6.44 -8.11 -5.36
N GLU A 120 -6.70 -8.62 -4.16
CA GLU A 120 -6.51 -10.00 -3.78
C GLU A 120 -7.85 -10.70 -3.66
N GLU A 121 -8.01 -11.82 -4.36
CA GLU A 121 -9.04 -12.79 -4.10
C GLU A 121 -8.54 -13.81 -3.08
N GLY A 122 -9.31 -14.03 -2.02
CA GLY A 122 -8.92 -14.90 -0.91
C GLY A 122 -9.98 -15.86 -0.44
N LYS A 123 -9.52 -16.88 0.29
CA LYS A 123 -10.36 -17.76 1.13
C LYS A 123 -9.95 -17.59 2.57
N VAL A 124 -10.94 -17.54 3.44
CA VAL A 124 -10.75 -17.37 4.88
C VAL A 124 -11.43 -18.53 5.60
N THR A 125 -10.70 -19.18 6.51
CA THR A 125 -11.30 -20.12 7.46
C THR A 125 -11.12 -19.56 8.85
N VAL A 126 -12.20 -19.43 9.60
CA VAL A 126 -12.21 -18.88 10.96
C VAL A 126 -12.33 -20.02 11.97
N PHE A 127 -11.52 -19.95 13.03
CA PHE A 127 -11.49 -20.97 14.08
C PHE A 127 -11.81 -20.39 15.47
N VAL A 128 -12.62 -21.13 16.20
CA VAL A 128 -12.80 -20.96 17.63
C VAL A 128 -12.19 -22.19 18.33
N LYS A 129 -11.14 -21.98 19.09
CA LYS A 129 -10.24 -23.04 19.56
C LYS A 129 -9.71 -23.81 18.32
N ASP A 130 -9.85 -25.11 18.25
CA ASP A 130 -9.37 -25.94 17.14
C ASP A 130 -10.47 -26.26 16.11
N LYS A 131 -11.68 -25.70 16.26
CA LYS A 131 -12.81 -25.98 15.40
C LYS A 131 -12.99 -24.88 14.36
N ALA A 132 -13.01 -25.23 13.07
CA ALA A 132 -13.44 -24.33 12.01
C ALA A 132 -14.95 -24.02 12.20
N VAL A 133 -15.28 -22.73 12.29
CA VAL A 133 -16.65 -22.25 12.55
C VAL A 133 -17.22 -21.47 11.37
N ALA A 134 -16.37 -20.94 10.48
CA ALA A 134 -16.80 -20.28 9.26
C ALA A 134 -15.80 -20.51 8.12
N GLU A 135 -16.33 -20.56 6.91
CA GLU A 135 -15.57 -20.47 5.67
C GLU A 135 -16.11 -19.29 4.86
N GLU A 136 -15.22 -18.46 4.36
CA GLU A 136 -15.55 -17.22 3.69
C GLU A 136 -14.73 -17.06 2.41
N LYS A 137 -15.20 -16.22 1.52
CA LYS A 137 -14.46 -15.65 0.39
C LYS A 137 -14.25 -14.17 0.63
N SER A 138 -13.10 -13.65 0.19
CA SER A 138 -12.75 -12.25 0.40
C SER A 138 -12.25 -11.59 -0.87
N ILE A 139 -12.46 -10.29 -0.93
CA ILE A 139 -11.75 -9.39 -1.84
C ILE A 139 -11.11 -8.31 -0.99
N ILE A 140 -9.80 -8.19 -1.10
CA ILE A 140 -9.03 -7.18 -0.40
C ILE A 140 -8.34 -6.28 -1.43
N LEU A 141 -8.52 -4.96 -1.28
CA LEU A 141 -7.71 -3.99 -2.00
C LEU A 141 -6.53 -3.59 -1.12
N TRP A 142 -5.34 -3.60 -1.70
CA TRP A 142 -4.09 -3.23 -1.05
C TRP A 142 -3.53 -1.95 -1.66
N LYS A 143 -3.01 -1.07 -0.81
CA LYS A 143 -2.26 0.13 -1.20
C LYS A 143 -0.92 0.18 -0.50
N LYS A 144 0.05 0.85 -1.11
CA LYS A 144 1.30 1.17 -0.42
C LYS A 144 1.13 2.38 0.48
N GLU A 145 1.52 2.22 1.74
CA GLU A 145 1.70 3.29 2.71
C GLU A 145 3.05 3.07 3.39
N ASP A 146 3.92 4.08 3.40
CA ASP A 146 5.30 3.98 3.89
C ASP A 146 6.11 2.87 3.18
N GLY A 147 5.91 2.71 1.88
CA GLY A 147 6.61 1.72 1.04
C GLY A 147 6.18 0.26 1.25
N LYS A 148 5.18 -0.01 2.08
CA LYS A 148 4.65 -1.36 2.37
C LYS A 148 3.23 -1.49 1.89
N TRP A 149 2.87 -2.67 1.39
CA TRP A 149 1.49 -3.01 1.13
C TRP A 149 0.71 -3.11 2.43
N LYS A 150 -0.43 -2.42 2.49
CA LYS A 150 -1.36 -2.42 3.61
C LYS A 150 -2.79 -2.63 3.12
N LEU A 151 -3.62 -3.26 3.94
CA LEU A 151 -5.03 -3.46 3.65
C LEU A 151 -5.74 -2.11 3.56
N PHE A 152 -6.42 -1.86 2.43
CA PHE A 152 -7.11 -0.59 2.16
C PHE A 152 -8.62 -0.74 2.18
N ARG A 153 -9.14 -1.76 1.50
CA ARG A 153 -10.55 -2.18 1.55
C ARG A 153 -10.57 -3.66 1.77
N ASP A 154 -11.27 -4.08 2.78
CA ASP A 154 -11.31 -5.49 3.18
C ASP A 154 -12.78 -5.90 3.34
N ILE A 155 -13.20 -6.87 2.55
CA ILE A 155 -14.53 -7.43 2.62
C ILE A 155 -14.45 -8.96 2.53
N ALA A 156 -15.11 -9.62 3.46
CA ALA A 156 -15.31 -11.05 3.44
C ALA A 156 -16.80 -11.39 3.55
N ASN A 157 -17.20 -12.47 2.91
CA ASN A 157 -18.57 -12.97 2.92
C ASN A 157 -18.58 -14.46 3.20
N SER A 158 -19.47 -14.88 4.11
CA SER A 158 -19.69 -16.29 4.41
C SER A 158 -20.08 -17.08 3.15
N ASN A 159 -19.62 -18.33 3.08
CA ASN A 159 -20.03 -19.32 2.09
C ASN A 159 -21.30 -20.07 2.51
N SER A 160 -21.69 -19.94 3.80
CA SER A 160 -22.95 -20.50 4.32
C SER A 160 -24.10 -19.49 4.24
N LYS A 161 -25.32 -19.99 4.11
CA LYS A 161 -26.55 -19.20 4.19
C LYS A 161 -26.87 -18.83 5.64
#